data_28de929ba6c7d28cf55abd0d57dbec3f
#
_entry.id   28de929ba6c7d28cf55abd0d57dbec3f
#
_cell.length_a   1.000
_cell.length_b   1.000
_cell.length_c   1.000
_cell.angle_alpha   90.00
_cell.angle_beta   90.00
_cell.angle_gamma   90.00
#
_symmetry.space_group_name_H-M   'P 1'
#
loop_
_entity.id
_entity.type
_entity.pdbx_description
1 polymer ?
#
loop_
_entity_poly.entity_id
_entity_poly.type
_entity_poly.pdbx_seq_one_letter_code
_entity_poly.pdbx_strand_id
1 'polypeptide(L)'
;FDAQTEQTQRIPFSIADQSPRNESQIIKGFFTLLDIAGRRFEAAQVVRLLEFPGIKERFGLVDTDLQIIERWITDTQIRWGIDAESRRRLGLPGFSENTWQAGLERLILGYAMPGENKIMFNGILPYDNIEGNDGQILGNFLAFIDRLFAWAQIADAPRKLSEWQETLLGLLNQFFRSDDSIERDLQFLRKL
;
A
#
# COMPACT_ATOMS: atom_id res chain seq x y z
N PHE A 1 -33.85 9.82 59.06
CA PHE A 1 -33.88 8.81 57.97
C PHE A 1 -32.67 9.12 57.06
N ASP A 2 -31.56 8.46 57.39
CA ASP A 2 -30.29 8.58 56.65
C ASP A 2 -30.38 7.64 55.43
N ALA A 3 -30.34 8.22 54.25
CA ALA A 3 -30.13 7.49 53.05
C ALA A 3 -28.60 7.26 52.87
N GLN A 4 -28.13 6.08 53.19
CA GLN A 4 -26.79 5.65 52.87
C GLN A 4 -26.67 5.50 51.35
N THR A 5 -25.88 6.39 50.74
CA THR A 5 -25.48 6.28 49.32
C THR A 5 -24.46 5.14 49.19
N GLU A 6 -24.86 4.00 48.68
CA GLU A 6 -23.95 2.92 48.29
C GLU A 6 -23.00 3.45 47.20
N GLN A 7 -21.80 3.80 47.55
CA GLN A 7 -20.72 3.98 46.63
C GLN A 7 -20.34 2.61 46.05
N THR A 8 -20.80 2.34 44.85
CA THR A 8 -20.36 1.18 44.08
C THR A 8 -18.88 1.36 43.75
N GLN A 9 -18.03 0.71 44.52
CA GLN A 9 -16.59 0.68 44.34
C GLN A 9 -16.31 -0.06 42.99
N ARG A 10 -16.12 0.69 41.89
CA ARG A 10 -15.67 0.11 40.63
C ARG A 10 -14.25 -0.36 40.82
N ILE A 11 -14.05 -1.66 40.76
CA ILE A 11 -12.70 -2.27 40.71
C ILE A 11 -12.09 -1.82 39.38
N PRO A 12 -10.97 -1.05 39.38
CA PRO A 12 -10.30 -0.70 38.14
C PRO A 12 -9.71 -2.00 37.55
N PHE A 13 -10.25 -2.45 36.44
CA PHE A 13 -9.66 -3.53 35.67
C PHE A 13 -9.08 -2.95 34.39
N SER A 14 -7.89 -3.37 34.05
CA SER A 14 -7.24 -3.13 32.78
C SER A 14 -7.22 -4.48 32.06
N ILE A 15 -7.77 -4.51 30.84
CA ILE A 15 -7.64 -5.68 29.98
C ILE A 15 -6.19 -5.67 29.46
N ALA A 16 -5.35 -6.48 30.09
CA ALA A 16 -3.91 -6.60 29.72
C ALA A 16 -3.71 -7.34 28.38
N ASP A 17 -4.77 -7.76 27.72
CA ASP A 17 -4.73 -8.58 26.49
C ASP A 17 -5.17 -7.79 25.26
N GLN A 18 -4.69 -6.55 25.11
CA GLN A 18 -4.74 -5.89 23.81
C GLN A 18 -3.61 -6.46 22.97
N SER A 19 -3.96 -7.25 21.97
CA SER A 19 -2.98 -7.79 21.01
C SER A 19 -2.15 -6.63 20.45
N PRO A 20 -0.81 -6.70 20.44
CA PRO A 20 0.07 -5.69 19.84
C PRO A 20 -0.33 -5.34 18.39
N ARG A 21 -0.96 -6.29 17.70
CA ARG A 21 -1.52 -6.11 16.37
C ARG A 21 -2.59 -5.00 16.30
N ASN A 22 -3.32 -4.75 17.38
CA ASN A 22 -4.40 -3.74 17.38
C ASN A 22 -3.92 -2.35 17.79
N GLU A 23 -2.76 -2.23 18.42
CA GLU A 23 -2.23 -0.96 18.90
C GLU A 23 -1.25 -0.31 17.92
N SER A 24 -0.40 -1.10 17.27
CA SER A 24 0.65 -0.59 16.38
C SER A 24 0.20 -0.44 14.93
N GLN A 25 0.37 0.76 14.38
CA GLN A 25 0.13 1.04 12.96
C GLN A 25 1.13 0.30 12.05
N ILE A 26 2.35 0.06 12.54
CA ILE A 26 3.39 -0.68 11.82
C ILE A 26 2.98 -2.15 11.66
N ILE A 27 2.54 -2.77 12.76
CA ILE A 27 2.09 -4.16 12.75
C ILE A 27 0.87 -4.32 11.84
N LYS A 28 -0.11 -3.40 11.91
CA LYS A 28 -1.27 -3.39 11.00
C LYS A 28 -0.84 -3.25 9.54
N GLY A 29 0.04 -2.29 9.24
CA GLY A 29 0.57 -2.08 7.90
C GLY A 29 1.27 -3.31 7.35
N PHE A 30 2.09 -3.98 8.16
CA PHE A 30 2.77 -5.21 7.79
C PHE A 30 1.81 -6.34 7.44
N PHE A 31 0.82 -6.60 8.30
CA PHE A 31 -0.19 -7.62 7.98
C PHE A 31 -1.05 -7.26 6.78
N THR A 32 -1.37 -5.98 6.58
CA THR A 32 -2.08 -5.52 5.37
C THR A 32 -1.23 -5.75 4.11
N LEU A 33 0.09 -5.53 4.20
CA LEU A 33 1.03 -5.79 3.12
C LEU A 33 1.13 -7.29 2.78
N LEU A 34 1.12 -8.17 3.79
CA LEU A 34 1.08 -9.62 3.56
C LEU A 34 -0.23 -10.05 2.88
N ASP A 35 -1.33 -9.48 3.31
CA ASP A 35 -2.67 -9.83 2.87
C ASP A 35 -2.93 -9.47 1.40
N ILE A 36 -2.31 -8.39 0.89
CA ILE A 36 -2.51 -7.92 -0.48
C ILE A 36 -1.88 -8.85 -1.53
N ALA A 37 -0.82 -9.57 -1.19
CA ALA A 37 -0.07 -10.41 -2.13
C ALA A 37 -0.93 -11.54 -2.73
N GLY A 38 -1.82 -12.14 -1.94
CA GLY A 38 -2.72 -13.20 -2.39
C GLY A 38 -4.06 -12.71 -2.96
N ARG A 39 -4.22 -11.40 -3.19
CA ARG A 39 -5.49 -10.79 -3.57
C ARG A 39 -5.45 -10.17 -4.97
N ARG A 40 -6.55 -9.49 -5.33
CA ARG A 40 -6.75 -8.91 -6.65
C ARG A 40 -6.05 -7.58 -6.89
N PHE A 41 -5.29 -7.05 -5.94
CA PHE A 41 -4.68 -5.72 -6.03
C PHE A 41 -5.71 -4.62 -6.32
N GLU A 42 -6.77 -4.58 -5.52
CA GLU A 42 -7.79 -3.53 -5.62
C GLU A 42 -7.18 -2.16 -5.27
N ALA A 43 -7.55 -1.14 -6.05
CA ALA A 43 -7.01 0.22 -5.88
C ALA A 43 -7.16 0.73 -4.43
N ALA A 44 -8.32 0.52 -3.82
CA ALA A 44 -8.57 0.94 -2.44
C ALA A 44 -7.67 0.24 -1.41
N GLN A 45 -7.28 -1.02 -1.65
CA GLN A 45 -6.37 -1.75 -0.76
C GLN A 45 -4.93 -1.22 -0.87
N VAL A 46 -4.50 -0.89 -2.09
CA VAL A 46 -3.17 -0.32 -2.35
C VAL A 46 -3.05 1.09 -1.75
N VAL A 47 -4.06 1.94 -1.93
CA VAL A 47 -4.10 3.27 -1.30
C VAL A 47 -4.04 3.18 0.22
N ARG A 48 -4.80 2.27 0.82
CA ARG A 48 -4.77 2.04 2.27
C ARG A 48 -3.38 1.69 2.79
N LEU A 49 -2.52 1.01 2.01
CA LEU A 49 -1.14 0.77 2.42
C LEU A 49 -0.35 2.08 2.55
N LEU A 50 -0.58 3.05 1.68
CA LEU A 50 0.07 4.35 1.74
C LEU A 50 -0.44 5.24 2.89
N GLU A 51 -1.59 4.93 3.48
CA GLU A 51 -2.08 5.62 4.69
C GLU A 51 -1.25 5.30 5.94
N PHE A 52 -0.53 4.15 5.96
CA PHE A 52 0.35 3.81 7.08
C PHE A 52 1.58 4.71 7.11
N PRO A 53 1.82 5.46 8.21
CA PRO A 53 2.90 6.44 8.29
C PRO A 53 4.27 5.86 7.92
N GLY A 54 4.64 4.71 8.48
CA GLY A 54 5.92 4.07 8.21
C GLY A 54 6.14 3.67 6.75
N ILE A 55 5.07 3.33 5.99
CA ILE A 55 5.13 3.05 4.56
C ILE A 55 5.21 4.36 3.77
N LYS A 56 4.29 5.29 4.03
CA LYS A 56 4.24 6.59 3.37
C LYS A 56 5.59 7.31 3.45
N GLU A 57 6.16 7.43 4.64
CA GLU A 57 7.45 8.07 4.87
C GLU A 57 8.62 7.34 4.22
N ARG A 58 8.56 6.01 4.15
CA ARG A 58 9.59 5.20 3.47
C ARG A 58 9.74 5.55 2.01
N PHE A 59 8.64 5.91 1.36
CA PHE A 59 8.61 6.31 -0.05
C PHE A 59 8.64 7.82 -0.26
N GLY A 60 8.87 8.60 0.81
CA GLY A 60 8.99 10.06 0.70
C GLY A 60 7.68 10.75 0.29
N LEU A 61 6.54 10.16 0.68
CA LEU A 61 5.20 10.70 0.43
C LEU A 61 4.66 11.36 1.70
N VAL A 62 3.80 12.36 1.52
CA VAL A 62 3.07 13.06 2.59
C VAL A 62 1.55 13.00 2.33
N ASP A 63 0.74 13.43 3.30
CA ASP A 63 -0.73 13.29 3.20
C ASP A 63 -1.33 14.04 2.00
N THR A 64 -0.76 15.18 1.62
CA THR A 64 -1.20 15.92 0.43
C THR A 64 -0.93 15.16 -0.87
N ASP A 65 0.13 14.36 -0.92
CA ASP A 65 0.48 13.57 -2.09
C ASP A 65 -0.50 12.42 -2.30
N LEU A 66 -1.04 11.86 -1.20
CA LEU A 66 -2.05 10.80 -1.29
C LEU A 66 -3.30 11.27 -2.02
N GLN A 67 -3.74 12.50 -1.81
CA GLN A 67 -4.89 13.08 -2.51
C GLN A 67 -4.62 13.19 -4.02
N ILE A 68 -3.40 13.51 -4.41
CA ILE A 68 -2.98 13.56 -5.81
C ILE A 68 -2.99 12.16 -6.41
N ILE A 69 -2.42 11.18 -5.70
CA ILE A 69 -2.38 9.78 -6.11
C ILE A 69 -3.80 9.21 -6.26
N GLU A 70 -4.70 9.47 -5.32
CA GLU A 70 -6.11 9.03 -5.40
C GLU A 70 -6.83 9.62 -6.62
N ARG A 71 -6.58 10.89 -6.92
CA ARG A 71 -7.09 11.54 -8.13
C ARG A 71 -6.55 10.86 -9.37
N TRP A 72 -5.24 10.59 -9.46
CA TRP A 72 -4.64 9.88 -10.60
C TRP A 72 -5.25 8.49 -10.80
N ILE A 73 -5.41 7.72 -9.73
CA ILE A 73 -6.05 6.39 -9.74
C ILE A 73 -7.48 6.50 -10.29
N THR A 74 -8.24 7.50 -9.85
CA THR A 74 -9.61 7.74 -10.28
C THR A 74 -9.68 8.14 -11.76
N ASP A 75 -8.88 9.10 -12.18
CA ASP A 75 -8.89 9.67 -13.52
C ASP A 75 -8.35 8.69 -14.57
N THR A 76 -7.36 7.88 -14.21
CA THR A 76 -6.85 6.81 -15.07
C THR A 76 -7.69 5.54 -15.01
N GLN A 77 -8.71 5.53 -14.14
CA GLN A 77 -9.64 4.41 -13.94
C GLN A 77 -8.99 3.11 -13.48
N ILE A 78 -7.90 3.18 -12.73
CA ILE A 78 -7.32 2.01 -12.09
C ILE A 78 -8.34 1.44 -11.09
N ARG A 79 -8.66 0.16 -11.20
CA ARG A 79 -9.62 -0.52 -10.34
C ARG A 79 -8.99 -1.69 -9.60
N TRP A 80 -8.44 -2.66 -10.32
CA TRP A 80 -7.86 -3.87 -9.76
C TRP A 80 -7.03 -4.64 -10.79
N GLY A 81 -6.18 -5.55 -10.32
CA GLY A 81 -5.33 -6.39 -11.15
C GLY A 81 -4.06 -5.67 -11.59
N ILE A 82 -2.93 -6.32 -11.47
CA ILE A 82 -1.64 -5.77 -11.89
C ILE A 82 -1.68 -5.51 -13.40
N ASP A 83 -2.02 -6.55 -14.16
CA ASP A 83 -2.07 -6.56 -15.62
C ASP A 83 -3.09 -7.59 -16.13
N ALA A 84 -3.18 -7.75 -17.44
CA ALA A 84 -4.04 -8.73 -18.10
C ALA A 84 -3.68 -10.18 -17.73
N GLU A 85 -2.39 -10.48 -17.51
CA GLU A 85 -1.91 -11.81 -17.16
C GLU A 85 -2.26 -12.20 -15.72
N SER A 86 -2.14 -11.27 -14.80
CA SER A 86 -2.57 -11.48 -13.40
C SER A 86 -4.06 -11.82 -13.31
N ARG A 87 -4.91 -11.23 -14.17
CA ARG A 87 -6.33 -11.59 -14.28
C ARG A 87 -6.56 -12.99 -14.84
N ARG A 88 -5.80 -13.40 -15.87
CA ARG A 88 -5.89 -14.78 -16.41
C ARG A 88 -5.50 -15.82 -15.37
N ARG A 89 -4.47 -15.56 -14.57
CA ARG A 89 -4.08 -16.45 -13.46
C ARG A 89 -5.18 -16.64 -12.41
N LEU A 90 -6.06 -15.68 -12.26
CA LEU A 90 -7.27 -15.78 -11.43
C LEU A 90 -8.46 -16.45 -12.13
N GLY A 91 -8.28 -16.97 -13.35
CA GLY A 91 -9.34 -17.60 -14.13
C GLY A 91 -10.33 -16.60 -14.77
N LEU A 92 -9.92 -15.33 -14.90
CA LEU A 92 -10.76 -14.26 -15.44
C LEU A 92 -10.30 -13.84 -16.85
N PRO A 93 -11.16 -13.16 -17.63
CA PRO A 93 -10.75 -12.62 -18.92
C PRO A 93 -9.56 -11.65 -18.76
N GLY A 94 -8.54 -11.81 -19.61
CA GLY A 94 -7.31 -11.03 -19.58
C GLY A 94 -7.45 -9.67 -20.28
N PHE A 95 -8.39 -8.85 -19.84
CA PHE A 95 -8.50 -7.46 -20.30
C PHE A 95 -7.50 -6.57 -19.55
N SER A 96 -6.79 -5.70 -20.26
CA SER A 96 -5.83 -4.75 -19.69
C SER A 96 -6.50 -3.50 -19.11
N GLU A 97 -7.72 -3.19 -19.53
CA GLU A 97 -8.45 -2.00 -19.08
C GLU A 97 -8.65 -2.02 -17.56
N ASN A 98 -8.49 -0.85 -16.97
CA ASN A 98 -8.63 -0.64 -15.53
C ASN A 98 -7.64 -1.44 -14.65
N THR A 99 -6.55 -1.96 -15.23
CA THR A 99 -5.44 -2.55 -14.49
C THR A 99 -4.49 -1.45 -14.01
N TRP A 100 -3.65 -1.81 -13.05
CA TRP A 100 -2.56 -0.94 -12.60
C TRP A 100 -1.63 -0.59 -13.75
N GLN A 101 -1.18 -1.57 -14.52
CA GLN A 101 -0.29 -1.35 -15.66
C GLN A 101 -0.86 -0.33 -16.62
N ALA A 102 -2.11 -0.50 -17.07
CA ALA A 102 -2.73 0.41 -18.03
C ALA A 102 -2.85 1.85 -17.50
N GLY A 103 -3.18 2.01 -16.22
CA GLY A 103 -3.26 3.36 -15.61
C GLY A 103 -1.90 4.00 -15.40
N LEU A 104 -0.90 3.23 -14.96
CA LEU A 104 0.47 3.74 -14.77
C LEU A 104 1.13 4.13 -16.10
N GLU A 105 0.92 3.36 -17.17
CA GLU A 105 1.36 3.71 -18.52
C GLU A 105 0.81 5.05 -18.98
N ARG A 106 -0.47 5.35 -18.69
CA ARG A 106 -1.08 6.65 -18.98
C ARG A 106 -0.44 7.78 -18.19
N LEU A 107 -0.13 7.57 -16.90
CA LEU A 107 0.54 8.55 -16.05
C LEU A 107 1.97 8.82 -16.54
N ILE A 108 2.74 7.77 -16.82
CA ILE A 108 4.13 7.89 -17.29
C ILE A 108 4.18 8.61 -18.65
N LEU A 109 3.29 8.26 -19.57
CA LEU A 109 3.22 8.92 -20.88
C LEU A 109 2.80 10.38 -20.74
N GLY A 110 1.86 10.72 -19.88
CA GLY A 110 1.45 12.10 -19.62
C GLY A 110 2.57 12.95 -19.06
N TYR A 111 3.39 12.39 -18.16
CA TYR A 111 4.59 13.06 -17.66
C TYR A 111 5.68 13.24 -18.72
N ALA A 112 5.91 12.21 -19.54
CA ALA A 112 6.97 12.21 -20.56
C ALA A 112 6.60 13.04 -21.81
N MET A 113 5.31 13.18 -22.09
CA MET A 113 4.78 13.85 -23.28
C MET A 113 3.72 14.87 -22.91
N PRO A 114 4.06 15.91 -22.13
CA PRO A 114 3.10 16.95 -21.78
C PRO A 114 2.66 17.67 -23.06
N GLY A 115 1.39 17.66 -23.37
CA GLY A 115 0.93 18.31 -24.58
C GLY A 115 -0.59 18.45 -24.64
N GLU A 116 -1.03 19.55 -25.20
CA GLU A 116 -2.44 19.91 -25.38
C GLU A 116 -3.19 19.00 -26.37
N ASN A 117 -2.49 18.15 -27.09
CA ASN A 117 -3.06 17.30 -28.09
C ASN A 117 -3.31 15.90 -27.51
N LYS A 118 -4.57 15.52 -27.37
CA LYS A 118 -5.03 14.16 -26.99
C LYS A 118 -4.60 13.11 -28.05
N ILE A 119 -3.33 13.04 -28.34
CA ILE A 119 -2.78 12.11 -29.32
C ILE A 119 -2.49 10.79 -28.60
N MET A 120 -3.09 9.72 -29.06
CA MET A 120 -2.78 8.38 -28.57
C MET A 120 -1.38 7.97 -29.02
N PHE A 121 -0.57 7.51 -28.06
CA PHE A 121 0.72 6.91 -28.35
C PHE A 121 0.59 5.38 -28.20
N ASN A 122 0.81 4.66 -29.29
CA ASN A 122 0.68 3.19 -29.33
C ASN A 122 -0.65 2.66 -28.74
N GLY A 123 -1.75 3.37 -28.99
CA GLY A 123 -3.07 3.02 -28.45
C GLY A 123 -3.34 3.44 -27.02
N ILE A 124 -2.38 4.13 -26.35
CA ILE A 124 -2.50 4.62 -24.98
C ILE A 124 -2.76 6.14 -25.03
N LEU A 125 -3.82 6.59 -24.35
CA LEU A 125 -4.11 8.01 -24.15
C LEU A 125 -3.37 8.52 -22.93
N PRO A 126 -2.36 9.42 -23.08
CA PRO A 126 -1.65 10.00 -21.96
C PRO A 126 -2.58 10.72 -20.96
N TYR A 127 -2.18 10.80 -19.72
CA TYR A 127 -2.85 11.58 -18.70
C TYR A 127 -2.15 12.95 -18.56
N ASP A 128 -2.78 14.01 -19.05
CA ASP A 128 -2.14 15.31 -19.27
C ASP A 128 -2.00 16.20 -18.02
N ASN A 129 -2.49 15.78 -16.85
CA ASN A 129 -2.54 16.64 -15.65
C ASN A 129 -1.42 16.31 -14.65
N ILE A 130 -0.18 16.15 -15.13
CA ILE A 130 1.01 15.96 -14.28
C ILE A 130 1.96 17.13 -14.53
N GLU A 131 2.06 18.05 -13.57
CA GLU A 131 2.83 19.28 -13.73
C GLU A 131 3.76 19.54 -12.53
N GLY A 132 4.88 20.22 -12.77
CA GLY A 132 5.77 20.71 -11.73
C GLY A 132 6.25 19.61 -10.76
N ASN A 133 5.95 19.78 -9.47
CA ASN A 133 6.35 18.86 -8.41
C ASN A 133 5.66 17.48 -8.48
N ASP A 134 4.59 17.34 -9.25
CA ASP A 134 3.85 16.07 -9.41
C ASP A 134 4.76 14.97 -9.98
N GLY A 135 5.78 15.33 -10.77
CA GLY A 135 6.78 14.38 -11.27
C GLY A 135 7.55 13.66 -10.16
N GLN A 136 7.87 14.34 -9.05
CA GLN A 136 8.52 13.72 -7.90
C GLN A 136 7.55 12.78 -7.17
N ILE A 137 6.30 13.20 -7.00
CA ILE A 137 5.24 12.37 -6.38
C ILE A 137 5.02 11.11 -7.22
N LEU A 138 4.95 11.26 -8.55
CA LEU A 138 4.82 10.12 -9.46
C LEU A 138 6.00 9.16 -9.33
N GLY A 139 7.23 9.66 -9.30
CA GLY A 139 8.43 8.84 -9.11
C GLY A 139 8.41 8.05 -7.81
N ASN A 140 8.02 8.68 -6.70
CA ASN A 140 7.88 8.05 -5.39
C ASN A 140 6.77 6.99 -5.38
N PHE A 141 5.64 7.30 -6.01
CA PHE A 141 4.51 6.38 -6.14
C PHE A 141 4.86 5.17 -7.01
N LEU A 142 5.53 5.37 -8.15
CA LEU A 142 6.01 4.28 -9.00
C LEU A 142 6.99 3.37 -8.25
N ALA A 143 7.91 3.93 -7.48
CA ALA A 143 8.85 3.15 -6.66
C ALA A 143 8.13 2.29 -5.61
N PHE A 144 7.04 2.78 -5.03
CA PHE A 144 6.18 2.00 -4.13
C PHE A 144 5.48 0.86 -4.88
N ILE A 145 4.84 1.16 -6.01
CA ILE A 145 4.09 0.17 -6.81
C ILE A 145 5.01 -0.94 -7.34
N ASP A 146 6.20 -0.60 -7.84
CA ASP A 146 7.17 -1.58 -8.33
C ASP A 146 7.59 -2.58 -7.24
N ARG A 147 7.86 -2.09 -6.03
CA ARG A 147 8.16 -2.98 -4.89
C ARG A 147 6.95 -3.83 -4.49
N LEU A 148 5.75 -3.26 -4.55
CA LEU A 148 4.53 -3.99 -4.21
C LEU A 148 4.26 -5.12 -5.22
N PHE A 149 4.49 -4.88 -6.50
CA PHE A 149 4.36 -5.92 -7.54
C PHE A 149 5.45 -6.98 -7.44
N ALA A 150 6.68 -6.58 -7.14
CA ALA A 150 7.76 -7.52 -6.86
C ALA A 150 7.43 -8.41 -5.67
N TRP A 151 6.85 -7.85 -4.60
CA TRP A 151 6.37 -8.61 -3.45
C TRP A 151 5.29 -9.62 -3.86
N ALA A 152 4.32 -9.25 -4.69
CA ALA A 152 3.30 -10.18 -5.17
C ALA A 152 3.88 -11.40 -5.87
N GLN A 153 4.88 -11.18 -6.75
CA GLN A 153 5.56 -12.27 -7.47
C GLN A 153 6.35 -13.18 -6.51
N ILE A 154 6.97 -12.56 -5.49
CA ILE A 154 7.72 -13.28 -4.47
C ILE A 154 6.80 -14.14 -3.60
N ALA A 155 5.64 -13.63 -3.22
CA ALA A 155 4.70 -14.30 -2.33
C ALA A 155 4.06 -15.54 -2.94
N ASP A 156 3.87 -15.57 -4.27
CA ASP A 156 3.28 -16.71 -4.98
C ASP A 156 4.21 -17.93 -5.12
N ALA A 157 5.52 -17.74 -4.90
CA ALA A 157 6.48 -18.80 -5.09
C ALA A 157 6.58 -19.71 -3.84
N PRO A 158 6.50 -21.05 -3.99
CA PRO A 158 6.69 -21.96 -2.87
C PRO A 158 8.11 -21.86 -2.30
N ARG A 159 8.22 -21.78 -0.96
CA ARG A 159 9.48 -21.59 -0.23
C ARG A 159 9.53 -22.42 1.04
N LYS A 160 10.75 -22.72 1.48
CA LYS A 160 10.99 -23.30 2.80
C LYS A 160 10.72 -22.25 3.90
N LEU A 161 10.40 -22.70 5.10
CA LEU A 161 10.12 -21.83 6.22
C LEU A 161 11.30 -20.89 6.56
N SER A 162 12.54 -21.38 6.46
CA SER A 162 13.76 -20.58 6.68
C SER A 162 13.90 -19.44 5.66
N GLU A 163 13.53 -19.68 4.39
CA GLU A 163 13.56 -18.68 3.32
C GLU A 163 12.47 -17.63 3.51
N TRP A 164 11.33 -18.02 4.11
CA TRP A 164 10.28 -17.08 4.47
C TRP A 164 10.73 -16.07 5.53
N GLN A 165 11.50 -16.48 6.52
CA GLN A 165 12.03 -15.58 7.53
C GLN A 165 12.85 -14.44 6.88
N GLU A 166 13.80 -14.80 6.02
CA GLU A 166 14.61 -13.81 5.30
C GLU A 166 13.76 -12.91 4.40
N THR A 167 12.79 -13.48 3.70
CA THR A 167 11.87 -12.75 2.82
C THR A 167 11.04 -11.72 3.60
N LEU A 168 10.49 -12.11 4.75
CA LEU A 168 9.67 -11.22 5.58
C LEU A 168 10.50 -10.11 6.24
N LEU A 169 11.72 -10.41 6.69
CA LEU A 169 12.66 -9.40 7.18
C LEU A 169 13.04 -8.41 6.05
N GLY A 170 13.29 -8.92 4.85
CA GLY A 170 13.53 -8.09 3.67
C GLY A 170 12.35 -7.18 3.35
N LEU A 171 11.12 -7.70 3.45
CA LEU A 171 9.89 -6.94 3.23
C LEU A 171 9.75 -5.78 4.23
N LEU A 172 9.99 -6.03 5.51
CA LEU A 172 9.99 -4.98 6.54
C LEU A 172 10.96 -3.85 6.19
N ASN A 173 12.19 -4.17 5.82
CA ASN A 173 13.22 -3.18 5.49
C ASN A 173 12.91 -2.41 4.18
N GLN A 174 12.20 -3.03 3.25
CA GLN A 174 11.83 -2.40 1.98
C GLN A 174 10.66 -1.43 2.10
N PHE A 175 9.67 -1.75 2.95
CA PHE A 175 8.43 -1.01 3.02
C PHE A 175 8.32 -0.07 4.22
N PHE A 176 9.10 -0.28 5.26
CA PHE A 176 9.03 0.56 6.46
C PHE A 176 10.31 1.35 6.65
N ARG A 177 10.15 2.62 7.04
CA ARG A 177 11.26 3.43 7.48
C ARG A 177 11.64 2.98 8.90
N SER A 178 12.92 2.76 9.14
CA SER A 178 13.43 2.53 10.48
C SER A 178 13.75 3.89 11.13
N ASP A 179 13.02 4.24 12.16
CA ASP A 179 13.31 5.36 13.05
C ASP A 179 13.10 4.94 14.52
N ASP A 180 13.54 5.76 15.46
CA ASP A 180 13.49 5.44 16.90
C ASP A 180 12.04 5.25 17.40
N SER A 181 11.04 5.85 16.73
CA SER A 181 9.63 5.79 17.14
C SER A 181 9.00 4.44 16.84
N ILE A 182 9.43 3.79 15.77
CA ILE A 182 8.86 2.53 15.26
C ILE A 182 9.79 1.32 15.50
N GLU A 183 11.02 1.56 15.96
CA GLU A 183 12.03 0.51 16.14
C GLU A 183 11.54 -0.60 17.10
N ARG A 184 10.78 -0.27 18.15
CA ARG A 184 10.21 -1.25 19.07
C ARG A 184 9.26 -2.22 18.34
N ASP A 185 8.40 -1.71 17.48
CA ASP A 185 7.44 -2.51 16.72
C ASP A 185 8.13 -3.35 15.65
N LEU A 186 9.15 -2.79 15.00
CA LEU A 186 9.98 -3.53 14.05
C LEU A 186 10.76 -4.65 14.74
N GLN A 187 11.29 -4.42 15.95
CA GLN A 187 11.97 -5.47 16.74
C GLN A 187 11.00 -6.57 17.17
N PHE A 188 9.75 -6.23 17.48
CA PHE A 188 8.73 -7.23 17.76
C PHE A 188 8.46 -8.10 16.53
N LEU A 189 8.26 -7.50 15.36
CA LEU A 189 8.03 -8.23 14.11
C LEU A 189 9.25 -9.09 13.69
N ARG A 190 10.48 -8.63 13.96
CA ARG A 190 11.71 -9.40 13.66
C ARG A 190 11.90 -10.64 14.57
N LYS A 191 11.17 -10.73 15.69
CA LYS A 191 11.23 -11.84 16.64
C LYS A 191 10.12 -12.87 16.45
N LEU A 192 9.12 -12.56 15.63
CA LEU A 192 8.06 -13.51 15.23
C LEU A 192 8.60 -14.53 14.23
#